data_dabf55ff6c0cb552412ba5f7451c337e
#
_entry.id   dabf55ff6c0cb552412ba5f7451c337e
#
_cell.length_a   1.000
_cell.length_b   1.000
_cell.length_c   1.000
_cell.angle_alpha   90.00
_cell.angle_beta   90.00
_cell.angle_gamma   90.00
#
_symmetry.space_group_name_H-M   'P 1'
#
loop_
_entity.id
_entity.type
_entity.pdbx_description
1 polymer ?
#
loop_
_entity_poly.entity_id
_entity_poly.type
_entity_poly.pdbx_seq_one_letter_code
_entity_poly.pdbx_strand_id
1 'polypeptide(L)'
;MLRATKVRIYPTPEQAEFLNAQFGAVRFAYNKALHIKKQAYQRHGVSLSPRKDLKPLLAVAKKSRKYTWLKEYDSIALQQAVINLDVAFSNFFNPKLRACFPSFKSKHGKQSSYHCVGAKVLEGAIKIQKIAPIEASLHREITGTLKSITLSRSATGKYYASILCDDGAETPAKPTLISVVTGLDMGLSHYAIKSNGVKIPNPRYLINASRNLRRKQKSLSRKKKGSA
;
A
#
# COMPACT_ATOMS: atom_id res chain seq x y z
N MET A 1 -11.75 -2.03 18.29
CA MET A 1 -10.42 -2.42 17.74
C MET A 1 -10.31 -1.99 16.29
N LEU A 2 -9.13 -1.51 15.86
CA LEU A 2 -8.93 -1.15 14.44
C LEU A 2 -8.73 -2.38 13.57
N ARG A 3 -9.54 -2.50 12.50
CA ARG A 3 -9.45 -3.56 11.50
C ARG A 3 -9.23 -2.99 10.10
N ALA A 4 -8.32 -3.60 9.36
CA ALA A 4 -8.04 -3.23 7.98
C ALA A 4 -8.48 -4.35 7.03
N THR A 5 -9.38 -4.02 6.09
CA THR A 5 -9.82 -4.95 5.04
C THR A 5 -9.32 -4.45 3.69
N LYS A 6 -8.52 -5.26 3.01
CA LYS A 6 -8.01 -4.94 1.68
C LYS A 6 -8.87 -5.60 0.61
N VAL A 7 -9.45 -4.77 -0.26
CA VAL A 7 -10.34 -5.20 -1.34
C VAL A 7 -9.81 -4.80 -2.71
N ARG A 8 -10.17 -5.55 -3.74
CA ARG A 8 -9.88 -5.21 -5.13
C ARG A 8 -10.85 -4.15 -5.60
N ILE A 9 -10.38 -3.15 -6.34
CA ILE A 9 -11.21 -2.15 -7.01
C ILE A 9 -10.96 -2.16 -8.52
N TYR A 10 -12.01 -1.80 -9.28
CA TYR A 10 -12.04 -1.85 -10.74
C TYR A 10 -12.37 -0.46 -11.30
N PRO A 11 -11.40 0.47 -11.34
CA PRO A 11 -11.62 1.79 -11.89
C PRO A 11 -11.83 1.74 -13.40
N THR A 12 -12.73 2.58 -13.93
CA THR A 12 -12.81 2.86 -15.37
C THR A 12 -11.51 3.49 -15.88
N PRO A 13 -11.29 3.57 -17.21
CA PRO A 13 -10.11 4.25 -17.76
C PRO A 13 -9.91 5.66 -17.22
N GLU A 14 -10.97 6.49 -17.16
CA GLU A 14 -10.93 7.87 -16.67
C GLU A 14 -10.63 7.92 -15.17
N GLN A 15 -11.24 7.01 -14.38
CA GLN A 15 -10.98 6.88 -12.96
C GLN A 15 -9.52 6.44 -12.70
N ALA A 16 -9.00 5.52 -13.52
CA ALA A 16 -7.63 5.04 -13.43
C ALA A 16 -6.62 6.16 -13.76
N GLU A 17 -6.92 7.00 -14.75
CA GLU A 17 -6.12 8.19 -15.07
C GLU A 17 -6.07 9.16 -13.90
N PHE A 18 -7.24 9.53 -13.33
CA PHE A 18 -7.31 10.37 -12.14
C PHE A 18 -6.51 9.78 -10.96
N LEU A 19 -6.67 8.49 -10.66
CA LEU A 19 -5.94 7.83 -9.57
C LEU A 19 -4.42 7.87 -9.80
N ASN A 20 -3.96 7.63 -11.03
CA ASN A 20 -2.54 7.69 -11.37
C ASN A 20 -1.97 9.10 -11.22
N ALA A 21 -2.73 10.11 -11.62
CA ALA A 21 -2.37 11.51 -11.45
C ALA A 21 -2.34 11.91 -9.96
N GLN A 22 -3.34 11.47 -9.17
CA GLN A 22 -3.37 11.65 -7.71
C GLN A 22 -2.16 10.99 -7.03
N PHE A 23 -1.75 9.77 -7.41
CA PHE A 23 -0.51 9.15 -6.92
C PHE A 23 0.72 10.00 -7.27
N GLY A 24 0.72 10.60 -8.46
CA GLY A 24 1.75 11.56 -8.89
C GLY A 24 1.82 12.79 -8.01
N ALA A 25 0.69 13.41 -7.73
CA ALA A 25 0.57 14.61 -6.90
C ALA A 25 1.02 14.36 -5.45
N VAL A 26 0.61 13.24 -4.86
CA VAL A 26 1.03 12.82 -3.51
C VAL A 26 2.55 12.58 -3.44
N ARG A 27 3.11 11.90 -4.44
CA ARG A 27 4.55 11.69 -4.55
C ARG A 27 5.31 13.01 -4.71
N PHE A 28 4.79 13.92 -5.52
CA PHE A 28 5.35 15.26 -5.69
C PHE A 28 5.38 16.01 -4.35
N ALA A 29 4.26 16.04 -3.61
CA ALA A 29 4.16 16.73 -2.31
C ALA A 29 5.20 16.18 -1.31
N TYR A 30 5.30 14.84 -1.20
CA TYR A 30 6.32 14.19 -0.36
C TYR A 30 7.74 14.57 -0.77
N ASN A 31 8.06 14.43 -2.06
CA ASN A 31 9.41 14.68 -2.58
C ASN A 31 9.81 16.16 -2.46
N LYS A 32 8.86 17.06 -2.70
CA LYS A 32 9.11 18.50 -2.56
C LYS A 32 9.38 18.89 -1.11
N ALA A 33 8.60 18.33 -0.17
CA ALA A 33 8.80 18.54 1.27
C ALA A 33 10.18 18.00 1.73
N LEU A 34 10.54 16.79 1.29
CA LEU A 34 11.85 16.20 1.58
C LEU A 34 13.00 17.06 1.02
N HIS A 35 12.86 17.56 -0.21
CA HIS A 35 13.84 18.42 -0.85
C HIS A 35 14.04 19.72 -0.05
N ILE A 36 12.95 20.40 0.32
CA ILE A 36 13.01 21.65 1.10
C ILE A 36 13.70 21.40 2.44
N LYS A 37 13.30 20.34 3.17
CA LYS A 37 13.90 19.99 4.47
C LYS A 37 15.41 19.73 4.33
N LYS A 38 15.82 18.95 3.32
CA LYS A 38 17.23 18.67 3.07
C LYS A 38 18.02 19.95 2.74
N GLN A 39 17.50 20.80 1.87
CA GLN A 39 18.17 22.04 1.49
C GLN A 39 18.29 23.03 2.66
N ALA A 40 17.22 23.19 3.48
CA ALA A 40 17.25 24.05 4.66
C ALA A 40 18.35 23.63 5.64
N TYR A 41 18.45 22.32 5.88
CA TYR A 41 19.49 21.77 6.74
C TYR A 41 20.90 21.93 6.15
N GLN A 42 21.09 21.61 4.88
CA GLN A 42 22.40 21.69 4.22
C GLN A 42 22.94 23.12 4.08
N ARG A 43 22.06 24.10 3.82
CA ARG A 43 22.46 25.49 3.58
C ARG A 43 22.50 26.35 4.82
N HIS A 44 21.63 26.07 5.78
CA HIS A 44 21.38 26.96 6.93
C HIS A 44 21.45 26.25 8.28
N GLY A 45 21.69 24.94 8.33
CA GLY A 45 21.65 24.17 9.57
C GLY A 45 20.26 24.04 10.20
N VAL A 46 19.19 24.52 9.50
CA VAL A 46 17.84 24.60 10.04
C VAL A 46 17.09 23.28 9.81
N SER A 47 16.62 22.66 10.89
CA SER A 47 15.82 21.44 10.84
C SER A 47 14.32 21.77 10.80
N LEU A 48 13.73 21.87 9.61
CA LEU A 48 12.30 22.09 9.42
C LEU A 48 11.50 20.85 9.81
N SER A 49 10.39 21.06 10.56
CA SER A 49 9.40 20.00 10.83
C SER A 49 8.47 19.83 9.64
N PRO A 50 8.35 18.62 9.04
CA PRO A 50 7.39 18.41 7.94
C PRO A 50 5.97 18.78 8.33
N ARG A 51 5.52 18.45 9.54
CA ARG A 51 4.17 18.69 10.01
C ARG A 51 3.90 20.17 10.32
N LYS A 52 4.81 20.83 11.05
CA LYS A 52 4.62 22.20 11.51
C LYS A 52 4.95 23.24 10.44
N ASP A 53 6.07 23.06 9.74
CA ASP A 53 6.62 24.07 8.84
C ASP A 53 6.26 23.80 7.37
N LEU A 54 6.33 22.54 6.90
CA LEU A 54 6.18 22.23 5.47
C LEU A 54 4.72 21.98 5.07
N LYS A 55 3.88 21.42 5.96
CA LYS A 55 2.47 21.19 5.65
C LYS A 55 1.71 22.48 5.32
N PRO A 56 1.85 23.61 6.08
CA PRO A 56 1.21 24.88 5.74
C PRO A 56 1.66 25.44 4.39
N LEU A 57 2.91 25.20 3.96
CA LEU A 57 3.43 25.65 2.67
C LEU A 57 2.67 25.06 1.47
N LEU A 58 1.95 23.94 1.62
CA LEU A 58 1.10 23.39 0.56
C LEU A 58 -0.04 24.36 0.20
N ALA A 59 -0.62 25.06 1.17
CA ALA A 59 -1.67 26.05 0.92
C ALA A 59 -1.12 27.26 0.15
N VAL A 60 0.07 27.71 0.51
CA VAL A 60 0.76 28.80 -0.18
C VAL A 60 1.18 28.37 -1.59
N ALA A 61 1.75 27.17 -1.73
CA ALA A 61 2.17 26.65 -3.03
C ALA A 61 1.00 26.59 -4.03
N LYS A 62 -0.20 26.19 -3.61
CA LYS A 62 -1.40 26.15 -4.45
C LYS A 62 -1.83 27.52 -4.98
N LYS A 63 -1.42 28.62 -4.38
CA LYS A 63 -1.68 30.01 -4.87
C LYS A 63 -0.71 30.40 -5.98
N SER A 64 0.46 29.78 -6.04
CA SER A 64 1.46 30.04 -7.06
C SER A 64 1.04 29.47 -8.42
N ARG A 65 1.26 30.24 -9.52
CA ARG A 65 0.99 29.82 -10.89
C ARG A 65 1.62 28.46 -11.22
N LYS A 66 2.83 28.19 -10.72
CA LYS A 66 3.58 26.93 -10.96
C LYS A 66 2.92 25.70 -10.39
N TYR A 67 2.19 25.81 -9.26
CA TYR A 67 1.64 24.68 -8.52
C TYR A 67 0.12 24.72 -8.39
N THR A 68 -0.56 25.57 -9.18
CA THR A 68 -2.04 25.69 -9.21
C THR A 68 -2.72 24.36 -9.49
N TRP A 69 -2.12 23.51 -10.33
CA TRP A 69 -2.58 22.18 -10.66
C TRP A 69 -2.81 21.25 -9.45
N LEU A 70 -2.14 21.52 -8.32
CA LEU A 70 -2.37 20.77 -7.06
C LEU A 70 -3.79 20.96 -6.49
N LYS A 71 -4.55 21.96 -6.96
CA LYS A 71 -5.96 22.18 -6.56
C LYS A 71 -6.90 21.12 -7.14
N GLU A 72 -6.54 20.49 -8.23
CA GLU A 72 -7.31 19.44 -8.89
C GLU A 72 -7.37 18.15 -8.06
N TYR A 73 -6.40 17.95 -7.17
CA TYR A 73 -6.24 16.74 -6.39
C TYR A 73 -6.73 16.88 -4.95
N ASP A 74 -6.91 15.73 -4.27
CA ASP A 74 -7.33 15.69 -2.88
C ASP A 74 -6.29 16.35 -1.97
N SER A 75 -6.73 17.46 -1.34
CA SER A 75 -5.89 18.26 -0.46
C SER A 75 -5.46 17.53 0.80
N ILE A 76 -6.32 16.66 1.33
CA ILE A 76 -6.04 15.87 2.54
C ILE A 76 -4.97 14.84 2.22
N ALA A 77 -5.05 14.18 1.05
CA ALA A 77 -4.05 13.23 0.59
C ALA A 77 -2.66 13.89 0.41
N LEU A 78 -2.62 15.12 -0.11
CA LEU A 78 -1.37 15.89 -0.23
C LEU A 78 -0.76 16.24 1.14
N GLN A 79 -1.61 16.68 2.09
CA GLN A 79 -1.17 16.96 3.47
C GLN A 79 -0.67 15.70 4.16
N GLN A 80 -1.37 14.58 3.97
CA GLN A 80 -0.97 13.29 4.54
C GLN A 80 0.39 12.82 4.00
N ALA A 81 0.73 13.12 2.75
CA ALA A 81 2.05 12.83 2.22
C ALA A 81 3.17 13.53 3.00
N VAL A 82 2.95 14.79 3.39
CA VAL A 82 3.92 15.55 4.21
C VAL A 82 3.96 15.02 5.65
N ILE A 83 2.81 14.65 6.22
CA ILE A 83 2.75 14.00 7.54
C ILE A 83 3.49 12.65 7.52
N ASN A 84 3.35 11.87 6.45
CA ASN A 84 4.08 10.61 6.29
C ASN A 84 5.60 10.82 6.21
N LEU A 85 6.06 11.96 5.68
CA LEU A 85 7.47 12.33 5.74
C LEU A 85 7.92 12.61 7.19
N ASP A 86 7.08 13.27 8.00
CA ASP A 86 7.35 13.51 9.42
C ASP A 86 7.53 12.19 10.18
N VAL A 87 6.60 11.26 9.95
CA VAL A 87 6.69 9.90 10.52
C VAL A 87 7.96 9.16 10.06
N ALA A 88 8.33 9.30 8.77
CA ALA A 88 9.53 8.66 8.25
C ALA A 88 10.81 9.19 8.94
N PHE A 89 10.89 10.50 9.23
CA PHE A 89 12.00 11.06 10.00
C PHE A 89 11.96 10.63 11.47
N SER A 90 10.78 10.60 12.09
CA SER A 90 10.61 10.10 13.46
C SER A 90 11.08 8.65 13.59
N ASN A 91 10.74 7.82 12.61
CA ASN A 91 11.19 6.43 12.58
C ASN A 91 12.70 6.31 12.37
N PHE A 92 13.29 7.16 11.53
CA PHE A 92 14.73 7.19 11.30
C PHE A 92 15.52 7.54 12.56
N PHE A 93 15.05 8.52 13.32
CA PHE A 93 15.69 8.92 14.58
C PHE A 93 15.38 7.99 15.76
N ASN A 94 14.46 7.04 15.61
CA ASN A 94 14.16 6.06 16.64
C ASN A 94 15.11 4.84 16.52
N PRO A 95 16.07 4.66 17.44
CA PRO A 95 17.07 3.59 17.36
C PRO A 95 16.47 2.18 17.40
N LYS A 96 15.26 2.04 17.99
CA LYS A 96 14.55 0.76 18.08
C LYS A 96 14.03 0.26 16.73
N LEU A 97 13.78 1.16 15.76
CA LEU A 97 13.12 0.81 14.50
C LEU A 97 14.09 0.51 13.34
N ARG A 98 15.40 0.80 13.49
CA ARG A 98 16.42 0.59 12.45
C ARG A 98 16.00 1.09 11.05
N ALA A 99 15.21 2.19 10.98
CA ALA A 99 14.71 2.73 9.73
C ALA A 99 15.81 3.48 8.97
N CYS A 100 15.82 3.35 7.64
CA CYS A 100 16.74 4.11 6.80
C CYS A 100 16.34 5.58 6.68
N PHE A 101 17.30 6.44 6.31
CA PHE A 101 17.03 7.85 6.00
C PHE A 101 15.96 7.97 4.90
N PRO A 102 14.98 8.90 5.04
CA PRO A 102 13.92 9.07 4.05
C PRO A 102 14.45 9.38 2.66
N SER A 103 14.03 8.60 1.68
CA SER A 103 14.44 8.72 0.27
C SER A 103 13.32 9.30 -0.60
N PHE A 104 13.68 9.84 -1.78
CA PHE A 104 12.71 10.29 -2.78
C PHE A 104 11.89 9.12 -3.32
N LYS A 105 10.57 9.32 -3.45
CA LYS A 105 9.67 8.33 -4.03
C LYS A 105 9.73 8.33 -5.54
N SER A 106 9.90 7.16 -6.16
CA SER A 106 9.92 6.96 -7.61
C SER A 106 8.54 6.60 -8.18
N LYS A 107 8.28 6.96 -9.46
CA LYS A 107 7.12 6.49 -10.23
C LYS A 107 7.17 4.98 -10.48
N HIS A 108 8.36 4.44 -10.65
CA HIS A 108 8.63 3.04 -10.95
C HIS A 108 8.87 2.18 -9.71
N GLY A 109 8.47 2.67 -8.52
CA GLY A 109 8.52 1.90 -7.28
C GLY A 109 7.56 0.72 -7.27
N LYS A 110 7.74 -0.19 -6.30
CA LYS A 110 6.93 -1.42 -6.16
C LYS A 110 5.42 -1.16 -6.02
N GLN A 111 5.03 -0.02 -5.46
CA GLN A 111 3.62 0.34 -5.22
C GLN A 111 3.46 1.86 -5.18
N SER A 112 2.36 2.33 -5.75
CA SER A 112 1.87 3.70 -5.57
C SER A 112 0.66 3.67 -4.64
N SER A 113 0.58 4.60 -3.68
CA SER A 113 -0.55 4.66 -2.75
C SER A 113 -0.79 6.08 -2.25
N TYR A 114 -2.02 6.37 -1.86
CA TYR A 114 -2.36 7.56 -1.09
C TYR A 114 -3.49 7.27 -0.09
N HIS A 115 -3.49 8.05 0.98
CA HIS A 115 -4.47 7.98 2.04
C HIS A 115 -5.61 8.95 1.77
N CYS A 116 -6.83 8.47 1.86
CA CYS A 116 -8.06 9.21 1.63
C CYS A 116 -8.90 9.22 2.91
N VAL A 117 -9.31 10.41 3.33
CA VAL A 117 -10.24 10.63 4.44
C VAL A 117 -11.56 11.15 3.87
N GLY A 118 -12.69 10.80 4.49
CA GLY A 118 -14.02 11.18 4.00
C GLY A 118 -14.49 10.34 2.79
N ALA A 119 -13.87 9.20 2.56
CA ALA A 119 -14.38 8.19 1.63
C ALA A 119 -15.58 7.46 2.26
N LYS A 120 -16.43 6.86 1.42
CA LYS A 120 -17.57 6.03 1.83
C LYS A 120 -17.51 4.67 1.16
N VAL A 121 -17.87 3.65 1.89
CA VAL A 121 -18.09 2.31 1.35
C VAL A 121 -19.57 2.21 1.00
N LEU A 122 -19.87 1.83 -0.24
CA LEU A 122 -21.21 1.60 -0.77
C LEU A 122 -21.34 0.11 -1.10
N GLU A 123 -22.55 -0.35 -1.38
CA GLU A 123 -22.76 -1.71 -1.86
C GLU A 123 -22.02 -1.91 -3.19
N GLY A 124 -21.04 -2.83 -3.20
CA GLY A 124 -20.22 -3.12 -4.39
C GLY A 124 -19.31 -1.99 -4.88
N ALA A 125 -19.19 -0.87 -4.16
CA ALA A 125 -18.40 0.27 -4.63
C ALA A 125 -17.75 1.07 -3.49
N ILE A 126 -16.72 1.83 -3.83
CA ILE A 126 -16.06 2.78 -2.93
C ILE A 126 -16.15 4.18 -3.53
N LYS A 127 -16.78 5.09 -2.78
CA LYS A 127 -16.84 6.51 -3.12
C LYS A 127 -15.69 7.25 -2.45
N ILE A 128 -14.87 7.90 -3.27
CA ILE A 128 -13.83 8.83 -2.83
C ILE A 128 -14.15 10.24 -3.33
N GLN A 129 -13.40 11.23 -2.85
CA GLN A 129 -13.60 12.62 -3.26
C GLN A 129 -13.22 12.82 -4.72
N LYS A 130 -13.93 13.73 -5.40
CA LYS A 130 -13.69 14.26 -6.76
C LYS A 130 -13.97 13.30 -7.92
N ILE A 131 -14.27 12.04 -7.72
CA ILE A 131 -14.64 11.09 -8.78
C ILE A 131 -15.89 10.27 -8.41
N ALA A 132 -16.53 9.68 -9.42
CA ALA A 132 -17.65 8.76 -9.24
C ALA A 132 -17.26 7.54 -8.39
N PRO A 133 -18.22 6.82 -7.78
CA PRO A 133 -17.93 5.58 -7.07
C PRO A 133 -17.17 4.59 -7.95
N ILE A 134 -16.18 3.93 -7.38
CA ILE A 134 -15.36 2.92 -8.07
C ILE A 134 -15.89 1.56 -7.67
N GLU A 135 -16.16 0.69 -8.62
CA GLU A 135 -16.54 -0.70 -8.40
C GLU A 135 -15.51 -1.43 -7.52
N ALA A 136 -15.98 -2.20 -6.53
CA ALA A 136 -15.15 -2.90 -5.58
C ALA A 136 -15.66 -4.30 -5.28
N SER A 137 -14.77 -5.29 -5.23
CA SER A 137 -15.10 -6.64 -4.80
C SER A 137 -15.02 -6.73 -3.27
N LEU A 138 -16.15 -6.49 -2.61
CA LEU A 138 -16.27 -6.59 -1.16
C LEU A 138 -16.53 -8.05 -0.78
N HIS A 139 -15.48 -8.78 -0.40
CA HIS A 139 -15.55 -10.21 -0.04
C HIS A 139 -15.99 -10.47 1.41
N ARG A 140 -16.20 -9.42 2.18
CA ARG A 140 -16.73 -9.46 3.56
C ARG A 140 -17.45 -8.16 3.89
N GLU A 141 -18.34 -8.22 4.83
CA GLU A 141 -18.99 -7.03 5.37
C GLU A 141 -17.98 -6.12 6.08
N ILE A 142 -18.11 -4.83 5.87
CA ILE A 142 -17.29 -3.81 6.51
C ILE A 142 -18.09 -3.24 7.68
N THR A 143 -17.82 -3.74 8.88
CA THR A 143 -18.50 -3.35 10.11
C THR A 143 -17.74 -2.25 10.86
N GLY A 144 -18.47 -1.43 11.63
CA GLY A 144 -17.90 -0.40 12.48
C GLY A 144 -17.74 0.97 11.81
N THR A 145 -17.06 1.87 12.50
CA THR A 145 -16.85 3.25 12.03
C THR A 145 -15.67 3.34 11.06
N LEU A 146 -15.93 3.77 9.82
CA LEU A 146 -14.88 4.01 8.84
C LEU A 146 -13.95 5.15 9.29
N LYS A 147 -12.67 4.88 9.44
CA LYS A 147 -11.63 5.88 9.77
C LYS A 147 -10.95 6.44 8.53
N SER A 148 -10.55 5.56 7.61
CA SER A 148 -9.86 5.98 6.39
C SER A 148 -9.81 4.86 5.36
N ILE A 149 -9.52 5.24 4.10
CA ILE A 149 -9.24 4.29 3.02
C ILE A 149 -7.87 4.64 2.42
N THR A 150 -7.02 3.64 2.25
CA THR A 150 -5.77 3.78 1.51
C THR A 150 -5.92 3.12 0.14
N LEU A 151 -5.89 3.93 -0.92
CA LEU A 151 -5.90 3.44 -2.29
C LEU A 151 -4.48 3.13 -2.75
N SER A 152 -4.32 2.04 -3.49
CA SER A 152 -3.02 1.62 -3.99
C SER A 152 -3.09 0.97 -5.36
N ARG A 153 -2.00 1.11 -6.13
CA ARG A 153 -1.76 0.40 -7.39
C ARG A 153 -0.52 -0.45 -7.25
N SER A 154 -0.66 -1.75 -7.56
CA SER A 154 0.47 -2.69 -7.58
C SER A 154 1.37 -2.47 -8.79
N ALA A 155 2.57 -3.07 -8.80
CA ALA A 155 3.46 -3.11 -9.96
C ALA A 155 2.81 -3.78 -11.19
N THR A 156 1.88 -4.73 -10.97
CA THR A 156 1.09 -5.40 -12.01
C THR A 156 -0.08 -4.58 -12.53
N GLY A 157 -0.21 -3.30 -12.16
CA GLY A 157 -1.28 -2.41 -12.60
C GLY A 157 -2.63 -2.60 -11.89
N LYS A 158 -2.72 -3.50 -10.92
CA LYS A 158 -3.96 -3.80 -10.20
C LYS A 158 -4.22 -2.77 -9.09
N TYR A 159 -5.48 -2.33 -8.93
CA TYR A 159 -5.88 -1.35 -7.91
C TYR A 159 -6.54 -2.02 -6.71
N TYR A 160 -6.26 -1.48 -5.54
CA TYR A 160 -6.78 -1.97 -4.26
C TYR A 160 -7.15 -0.82 -3.35
N ALA A 161 -8.14 -1.06 -2.49
CA ALA A 161 -8.47 -0.19 -1.38
C ALA A 161 -8.27 -0.95 -0.07
N SER A 162 -7.51 -0.38 0.85
CA SER A 162 -7.40 -0.86 2.24
C SER A 162 -8.28 0.01 3.10
N ILE A 163 -9.36 -0.56 3.58
CA ILE A 163 -10.42 0.09 4.35
C ILE A 163 -10.10 -0.12 5.83
N LEU A 164 -9.90 0.97 6.58
CA LEU A 164 -9.63 0.95 8.01
C LEU A 164 -10.90 1.34 8.76
N CYS A 165 -11.44 0.42 9.53
CA CYS A 165 -12.59 0.62 10.39
C CYS A 165 -12.26 0.37 11.85
N ASP A 166 -13.01 1.01 12.73
CA ASP A 166 -13.02 0.71 14.14
C ASP A 166 -14.33 0.00 14.49
N ASP A 167 -14.24 -1.27 14.83
CA ASP A 167 -15.40 -2.09 15.15
C ASP A 167 -15.93 -1.88 16.58
N GLY A 168 -15.30 -0.99 17.35
CA GLY A 168 -15.66 -0.72 18.75
C GLY A 168 -15.31 -1.85 19.73
N ALA A 169 -14.89 -3.02 19.24
CA ALA A 169 -14.54 -4.13 20.11
C ALA A 169 -13.24 -3.83 20.89
N GLU A 170 -13.19 -4.27 22.12
CA GLU A 170 -11.95 -4.22 22.91
C GLU A 170 -10.89 -5.17 22.31
N THR A 171 -9.64 -4.77 22.46
CA THR A 171 -8.53 -5.65 22.07
C THR A 171 -8.53 -6.86 23.00
N PRO A 172 -8.57 -8.10 22.47
CA PRO A 172 -8.53 -9.29 23.30
C PRO A 172 -7.34 -9.24 24.27
N ALA A 173 -7.59 -9.54 25.53
CA ALA A 173 -6.53 -9.68 26.52
C ALA A 173 -5.55 -10.78 26.07
N LYS A 174 -4.27 -10.60 26.35
CA LYS A 174 -3.30 -11.66 26.11
C LYS A 174 -3.67 -12.86 26.96
N PRO A 175 -3.72 -14.07 26.39
CA PRO A 175 -3.98 -15.27 27.17
C PRO A 175 -2.91 -15.41 28.27
N THR A 176 -3.37 -15.54 29.51
CA THR A 176 -2.50 -15.69 30.68
C THR A 176 -1.94 -17.10 30.81
N LEU A 177 -2.67 -18.10 30.27
CA LEU A 177 -2.24 -19.50 30.22
C LEU A 177 -2.22 -19.97 28.76
N ILE A 178 -1.05 -20.37 28.32
CA ILE A 178 -0.85 -20.97 26.99
C ILE A 178 -0.61 -22.46 27.23
N SER A 179 -1.67 -23.26 27.17
CA SER A 179 -1.60 -24.71 27.44
C SER A 179 -1.03 -25.52 26.27
N VAL A 180 -1.30 -25.08 25.02
CA VAL A 180 -0.80 -25.75 23.82
C VAL A 180 -0.37 -24.71 22.78
N VAL A 181 0.93 -24.65 22.49
CA VAL A 181 1.51 -23.83 21.42
C VAL A 181 2.32 -24.72 20.51
N THR A 182 2.08 -24.64 19.21
CA THR A 182 2.89 -25.29 18.20
C THR A 182 3.51 -24.23 17.28
N GLY A 183 4.82 -24.15 17.28
CA GLY A 183 5.58 -23.40 16.28
C GLY A 183 5.63 -24.18 14.96
N LEU A 184 5.49 -23.48 13.83
CA LEU A 184 5.65 -24.03 12.49
C LEU A 184 6.74 -23.27 11.76
N ASP A 185 7.77 -23.97 11.30
CA ASP A 185 8.78 -23.46 10.37
C ASP A 185 8.46 -23.96 8.96
N MET A 186 8.27 -23.03 8.01
CA MET A 186 7.90 -23.33 6.62
C MET A 186 9.14 -23.34 5.74
N GLY A 187 9.38 -24.44 5.02
CA GLY A 187 10.59 -24.61 4.22
C GLY A 187 10.37 -25.21 2.83
N LEU A 188 11.43 -25.25 2.05
CA LEU A 188 11.44 -25.83 0.70
C LEU A 188 11.68 -27.35 0.71
N SER A 189 12.49 -27.85 1.61
CA SER A 189 12.79 -29.30 1.73
C SER A 189 11.63 -30.05 2.36
N HIS A 190 11.11 -29.53 3.45
CA HIS A 190 9.87 -29.96 4.09
C HIS A 190 8.85 -28.81 3.95
N TYR A 191 7.60 -29.14 3.77
CA TYR A 191 6.51 -28.13 3.70
C TYR A 191 6.42 -27.38 5.03
N ALA A 192 6.47 -28.11 6.12
CA ALA A 192 6.53 -27.52 7.46
C ALA A 192 7.26 -28.46 8.42
N ILE A 193 7.90 -27.86 9.43
CA ILE A 193 8.47 -28.56 10.59
C ILE A 193 7.79 -28.00 11.82
N LYS A 194 7.18 -28.87 12.63
CA LYS A 194 6.55 -28.49 13.90
C LYS A 194 7.61 -28.35 14.99
N SER A 195 7.33 -27.54 16.01
CA SER A 195 8.22 -27.37 17.17
C SER A 195 8.47 -28.67 17.97
N ASN A 196 7.62 -29.69 17.81
CA ASN A 196 7.79 -31.03 18.36
C ASN A 196 8.65 -31.95 17.46
N GLY A 197 9.31 -31.44 16.42
CA GLY A 197 10.17 -32.19 15.52
C GLY A 197 9.47 -32.92 14.37
N VAL A 198 8.14 -32.95 14.32
CA VAL A 198 7.40 -33.59 13.22
C VAL A 198 7.63 -32.85 11.91
N LYS A 199 8.12 -33.57 10.90
CA LYS A 199 8.42 -33.06 9.55
C LYS A 199 7.28 -33.41 8.60
N ILE A 200 6.66 -32.40 7.98
CA ILE A 200 5.63 -32.56 6.95
C ILE A 200 6.33 -32.50 5.58
N PRO A 201 6.26 -33.54 4.75
CA PRO A 201 6.95 -33.57 3.47
C PRO A 201 6.39 -32.56 2.50
N ASN A 202 7.26 -32.01 1.65
CA ASN A 202 6.83 -31.11 0.57
C ASN A 202 6.39 -31.93 -0.65
N PRO A 203 5.10 -31.88 -1.05
CA PRO A 203 4.59 -32.68 -2.19
C PRO A 203 5.10 -32.21 -3.55
N ARG A 204 5.77 -31.05 -3.62
CA ARG A 204 6.42 -30.50 -4.83
C ARG A 204 5.51 -30.43 -6.07
N TYR A 205 4.21 -30.17 -5.90
CA TYR A 205 3.23 -30.13 -6.99
C TYR A 205 3.64 -29.22 -8.14
N LEU A 206 4.19 -28.03 -7.83
CA LEU A 206 4.64 -27.10 -8.87
C LEU A 206 5.77 -27.68 -9.72
N ILE A 207 6.74 -28.35 -9.12
CA ILE A 207 7.88 -28.95 -9.82
C ILE A 207 7.39 -30.05 -10.75
N ASN A 208 6.50 -30.92 -10.25
CA ASN A 208 5.94 -32.04 -11.03
C ASN A 208 5.06 -31.53 -12.19
N ALA A 209 4.20 -30.52 -11.94
CA ALA A 209 3.39 -29.88 -12.98
C ALA A 209 4.26 -29.20 -14.04
N SER A 210 5.32 -28.51 -13.64
CA SER A 210 6.26 -27.84 -14.56
C SER A 210 7.03 -28.84 -15.44
N ARG A 211 7.41 -30.00 -14.90
CA ARG A 211 8.03 -31.07 -15.69
C ARG A 211 7.10 -31.60 -16.76
N ASN A 212 5.83 -31.87 -16.40
CA ASN A 212 4.81 -32.31 -17.34
C ASN A 212 4.52 -31.25 -18.40
N LEU A 213 4.38 -30.00 -18.02
CA LEU A 213 4.16 -28.89 -18.96
C LEU A 213 5.32 -28.78 -19.94
N ARG A 214 6.57 -28.82 -19.49
CA ARG A 214 7.75 -28.77 -20.36
C ARG A 214 7.77 -29.92 -21.36
N ARG A 215 7.43 -31.14 -20.91
CA ARG A 215 7.34 -32.30 -21.80
C ARG A 215 6.28 -32.12 -22.89
N LYS A 216 5.08 -31.63 -22.50
CA LYS A 216 3.98 -31.38 -23.45
C LYS A 216 4.32 -30.24 -24.42
N GLN A 217 4.93 -29.15 -23.94
CA GLN A 217 5.40 -28.05 -24.79
C GLN A 217 6.45 -28.51 -25.79
N LYS A 218 7.41 -29.37 -25.39
CA LYS A 218 8.41 -29.94 -26.28
C LYS A 218 7.76 -30.85 -27.33
N SER A 219 6.74 -31.64 -26.97
CA SER A 219 5.98 -32.45 -27.91
C SER A 219 5.22 -31.57 -28.91
N LEU A 220 4.52 -30.54 -28.41
CA LEU A 220 3.76 -29.60 -29.25
C LEU A 220 4.66 -28.85 -30.25
N SER A 221 5.84 -28.40 -29.81
CA SER A 221 6.78 -27.67 -30.69
C SER A 221 7.31 -28.48 -31.85
N ARG A 222 7.23 -29.82 -31.80
CA ARG A 222 7.64 -30.75 -32.88
C ARG A 222 6.52 -31.03 -33.87
N LYS A 223 5.27 -30.67 -33.55
CA LYS A 223 4.12 -30.85 -34.44
C LYS A 223 4.03 -29.71 -35.45
N LYS A 224 3.57 -30.02 -36.67
CA LYS A 224 3.23 -28.97 -37.65
C LYS A 224 1.97 -28.25 -37.20
N LYS A 225 1.93 -26.91 -37.39
CA LYS A 225 0.76 -26.09 -37.07
C LYS A 225 -0.44 -26.58 -37.90
N GLY A 226 -1.56 -26.90 -37.22
CA GLY A 226 -2.76 -27.42 -37.85
C GLY A 226 -2.82 -28.96 -38.03
N SER A 227 -1.83 -29.72 -37.54
CA SER A 227 -1.93 -31.18 -37.43
C SER A 227 -2.66 -31.57 -36.16
N ALA A 228 -3.51 -32.61 -36.24
CA ALA A 228 -4.20 -33.20 -35.08
C ALA A 228 -3.21 -33.81 -34.06
#